data_8ef0ce0aa66bd2a1b971ad082f0b8b92
#
_entry.id   8ef0ce0aa66bd2a1b971ad082f0b8b92
#
_cell.length_a   1.000
_cell.length_b   1.000
_cell.length_c   1.000
_cell.angle_alpha   90.00
_cell.angle_beta   90.00
_cell.angle_gamma   90.00
#
_symmetry.space_group_name_H-M   'P 1'
#
loop_
_entity.id
_entity.type
_entity.pdbx_description
1 polymer ?
#
loop_
_entity_poly.entity_id
_entity_poly.type
_entity_poly.pdbx_seq_one_letter_code
_entity_poly.pdbx_strand_id
1 'polypeptide(L)'
;MAPEISIVIPLHDEEDNVEPLVQELTGVMRSVGRPYEVILIDDGSADATFATLRRLQAADSHLRVIQFERNFGQTAAFAAGFAHAQGALIVTLDGDLQNDPADIPRLLDVVRTHDIVCGWRRHRQDAFLTRHVPSVAANWLLGLVSGIRLHDNGCSLKVFRAAVVKPLKLAPGMHRYLPALASQLGNRVAEVVVNHRPRRSGRSKYGLSRTIGVLRDIIGLRGLMRRAIDPATDASRLYTVKQILEAGAERCR
;
A
#
# COMPACT_ATOMS: atom_id res chain seq x y z
N MET A 1 -11.30 -16.21 14.46
CA MET A 1 -12.32 -15.58 13.60
C MET A 1 -11.63 -15.16 12.31
N ALA A 2 -12.33 -15.20 11.17
CA ALA A 2 -11.78 -14.67 9.92
C ALA A 2 -11.54 -13.14 10.07
N PRO A 3 -10.44 -12.58 9.53
CA PRO A 3 -10.20 -11.15 9.60
C PRO A 3 -11.22 -10.37 8.77
N GLU A 4 -11.64 -9.22 9.28
CA GLU A 4 -12.46 -8.26 8.54
C GLU A 4 -11.60 -7.24 7.81
N ILE A 5 -10.40 -6.97 8.34
CA ILE A 5 -9.47 -5.95 7.86
C ILE A 5 -8.12 -6.62 7.62
N SER A 6 -7.57 -6.46 6.42
CA SER A 6 -6.19 -6.82 6.08
C SER A 6 -5.36 -5.56 5.90
N ILE A 7 -4.27 -5.42 6.66
CA ILE A 7 -3.34 -4.31 6.51
C ILE A 7 -2.15 -4.80 5.70
N VAL A 8 -1.86 -4.16 4.57
CA VAL A 8 -0.82 -4.56 3.62
C VAL A 8 0.31 -3.54 3.63
N ILE A 9 1.51 -3.98 3.98
CA ILE A 9 2.68 -3.12 4.17
C ILE A 9 3.86 -3.68 3.37
N PRO A 10 4.27 -3.02 2.27
CA PRO A 10 5.51 -3.33 1.56
C PRO A 10 6.71 -2.79 2.33
N LEU A 11 7.75 -3.60 2.45
CA LEU A 11 8.99 -3.30 3.16
C LEU A 11 10.20 -3.64 2.30
N HIS A 12 11.22 -2.79 2.29
CA HIS A 12 12.51 -3.06 1.64
C HIS A 12 13.60 -2.23 2.31
N ASP A 13 14.54 -2.89 2.99
CA ASP A 13 15.59 -2.28 3.82
C ASP A 13 15.03 -1.24 4.80
N GLU A 14 14.18 -1.72 5.71
CA GLU A 14 13.47 -0.90 6.71
C GLU A 14 13.67 -1.44 8.14
N GLU A 15 14.84 -2.06 8.42
CA GLU A 15 15.15 -2.75 9.68
C GLU A 15 14.85 -1.91 10.94
N ASP A 16 15.14 -0.59 10.91
CA ASP A 16 14.90 0.34 12.01
C ASP A 16 13.42 0.69 12.21
N ASN A 17 12.60 0.56 11.17
CA ASN A 17 11.23 1.04 11.15
C ASN A 17 10.20 -0.07 11.43
N VAL A 18 10.55 -1.33 11.16
CA VAL A 18 9.61 -2.47 11.23
C VAL A 18 9.02 -2.63 12.62
N GLU A 19 9.84 -2.71 13.65
CA GLU A 19 9.37 -2.97 15.03
C GLU A 19 8.50 -1.84 15.57
N PRO A 20 8.91 -0.55 15.52
CA PRO A 20 8.05 0.55 15.93
C PRO A 20 6.72 0.61 15.15
N LEU A 21 6.76 0.35 13.84
CA LEU A 21 5.56 0.35 13.00
C LEU A 21 4.55 -0.73 13.44
N VAL A 22 5.03 -1.96 13.65
CA VAL A 22 4.16 -3.07 14.08
C VAL A 22 3.58 -2.77 15.47
N GLN A 23 4.37 -2.21 16.40
CA GLN A 23 3.90 -1.84 17.72
C GLN A 23 2.79 -0.77 17.68
N GLU A 24 3.01 0.32 16.93
CA GLU A 24 2.02 1.38 16.77
C GLU A 24 0.74 0.85 16.12
N LEU A 25 0.89 0.10 15.02
CA LEU A 25 -0.23 -0.44 14.25
C LEU A 25 -1.07 -1.41 15.09
N THR A 26 -0.45 -2.35 15.79
CA THR A 26 -1.19 -3.31 16.62
C THR A 26 -1.89 -2.63 17.79
N GLY A 27 -1.30 -1.56 18.35
CA GLY A 27 -1.95 -0.72 19.34
C GLY A 27 -3.23 -0.07 18.82
N VAL A 28 -3.18 0.53 17.65
CA VAL A 28 -4.33 1.14 16.97
C VAL A 28 -5.39 0.08 16.64
N MET A 29 -5.00 -1.05 16.05
CA MET A 29 -5.96 -2.08 15.64
C MET A 29 -6.66 -2.76 16.82
N ARG A 30 -5.99 -2.89 17.96
CA ARG A 30 -6.64 -3.32 19.21
C ARG A 30 -7.73 -2.34 19.65
N SER A 31 -7.50 -1.04 19.53
CA SER A 31 -8.51 -0.02 19.87
C SER A 31 -9.69 0.01 18.87
N VAL A 32 -9.47 -0.38 17.62
CA VAL A 32 -10.53 -0.56 16.60
C VAL A 32 -11.48 -1.70 16.99
N GLY A 33 -10.97 -2.75 17.66
CA GLY A 33 -11.78 -3.85 18.20
C GLY A 33 -12.41 -4.75 17.15
N ARG A 34 -11.95 -4.72 15.89
CA ARG A 34 -12.43 -5.57 14.79
C ARG A 34 -11.37 -6.62 14.45
N PRO A 35 -11.77 -7.85 14.04
CA PRO A 35 -10.81 -8.86 13.59
C PRO A 35 -9.93 -8.35 12.46
N TYR A 36 -8.62 -8.51 12.58
CA TYR A 36 -7.65 -8.03 11.59
C TYR A 36 -6.49 -9.00 11.38
N GLU A 37 -5.81 -8.84 10.26
CA GLU A 37 -4.49 -9.39 9.95
C GLU A 37 -3.57 -8.28 9.42
N VAL A 38 -2.28 -8.46 9.61
CA VAL A 38 -1.23 -7.58 9.04
C VAL A 38 -0.36 -8.42 8.13
N ILE A 39 -0.31 -8.07 6.86
CA ILE A 39 0.48 -8.72 5.83
C ILE A 39 1.70 -7.85 5.53
N LEU A 40 2.85 -8.29 5.97
CA LEU A 40 4.14 -7.63 5.83
C LEU A 40 4.87 -8.27 4.68
N ILE A 41 5.19 -7.51 3.63
CA ILE A 41 5.83 -8.03 2.42
C ILE A 41 7.28 -7.54 2.39
N ASP A 42 8.21 -8.45 2.62
CA ASP A 42 9.64 -8.20 2.44
C ASP A 42 10.00 -8.31 0.96
N ASP A 43 10.21 -7.15 0.33
CA ASP A 43 10.55 -7.04 -1.10
C ASP A 43 12.06 -7.26 -1.31
N GLY A 44 12.58 -8.41 -0.82
CA GLY A 44 13.96 -8.83 -1.01
C GLY A 44 14.96 -7.92 -0.31
N SER A 45 14.75 -7.60 0.96
CA SER A 45 15.68 -6.79 1.77
C SER A 45 17.03 -7.46 1.93
N ALA A 46 18.09 -6.63 1.98
CA ALA A 46 19.46 -7.06 2.19
C ALA A 46 19.94 -6.86 3.64
N ASP A 47 19.21 -6.05 4.42
CA ASP A 47 19.45 -5.74 5.82
C ASP A 47 18.75 -6.73 6.78
N ALA A 48 18.63 -6.39 8.06
CA ALA A 48 17.97 -7.22 9.07
C ALA A 48 16.43 -7.16 9.05
N THR A 49 15.80 -6.50 8.04
CA THR A 49 14.33 -6.37 7.92
C THR A 49 13.65 -7.73 8.03
N PHE A 50 14.05 -8.72 7.22
CA PHE A 50 13.40 -10.03 7.24
C PHE A 50 13.59 -10.77 8.59
N ALA A 51 14.78 -10.69 9.19
CA ALA A 51 15.04 -11.30 10.49
C ALA A 51 14.12 -10.73 11.58
N THR A 52 13.93 -9.41 11.57
CA THR A 52 13.01 -8.70 12.48
C THR A 52 11.57 -9.14 12.25
N LEU A 53 11.12 -9.19 10.99
CA LEU A 53 9.77 -9.64 10.61
C LEU A 53 9.48 -11.05 11.11
N ARG A 54 10.40 -11.99 10.93
CA ARG A 54 10.26 -13.38 11.39
C ARG A 54 10.12 -13.45 12.91
N ARG A 55 10.92 -12.67 13.65
CA ARG A 55 10.84 -12.60 15.11
C ARG A 55 9.48 -12.07 15.58
N LEU A 56 8.99 -11.00 14.97
CA LEU A 56 7.70 -10.39 15.32
C LEU A 56 6.54 -11.31 14.98
N GLN A 57 6.58 -11.99 13.82
CA GLN A 57 5.55 -12.93 13.40
C GLN A 57 5.43 -14.12 14.34
N ALA A 58 6.56 -14.64 14.87
CA ALA A 58 6.53 -15.73 15.84
C ALA A 58 5.86 -15.33 17.17
N ALA A 59 5.82 -14.02 17.50
CA ALA A 59 5.24 -13.49 18.74
C ALA A 59 3.77 -13.01 18.57
N ASP A 60 3.30 -12.73 17.36
CA ASP A 60 1.94 -12.22 17.10
C ASP A 60 1.27 -12.97 15.94
N SER A 61 0.21 -13.71 16.25
CA SER A 61 -0.56 -14.50 15.28
C SER A 61 -1.36 -13.68 14.28
N HIS A 62 -1.51 -12.37 14.48
CA HIS A 62 -2.12 -11.48 13.49
C HIS A 62 -1.18 -11.14 12.33
N LEU A 63 0.14 -11.41 12.50
CA LEU A 63 1.14 -11.10 11.50
C LEU A 63 1.31 -12.27 10.52
N ARG A 64 1.33 -11.94 9.26
CA ARG A 64 1.74 -12.80 8.15
C ARG A 64 2.88 -12.14 7.42
N VAL A 65 3.94 -12.87 7.11
CA VAL A 65 5.10 -12.35 6.39
C VAL A 65 5.24 -13.07 5.05
N ILE A 66 5.36 -12.30 3.97
CA ILE A 66 5.65 -12.80 2.62
C ILE A 66 7.03 -12.28 2.25
N GLN A 67 7.98 -13.18 2.01
CA GLN A 67 9.32 -12.83 1.54
C GLN A 67 9.45 -13.08 0.05
N PHE A 68 9.92 -12.07 -0.69
CA PHE A 68 10.29 -12.23 -2.09
C PHE A 68 11.72 -12.71 -2.27
N GLU A 69 12.02 -13.34 -3.39
CA GLU A 69 13.38 -13.80 -3.72
C GLU A 69 14.36 -12.63 -3.93
N ARG A 70 13.86 -11.51 -4.41
CA ARG A 70 14.60 -10.26 -4.68
C ARG A 70 13.66 -9.08 -4.71
N ASN A 71 14.18 -7.87 -4.89
CA ASN A 71 13.36 -6.68 -5.08
C ASN A 71 12.61 -6.74 -6.42
N PHE A 72 11.28 -6.70 -6.35
CA PHE A 72 10.35 -6.61 -7.49
C PHE A 72 9.60 -5.27 -7.52
N GLY A 73 9.75 -4.45 -6.48
CA GLY A 73 9.16 -3.12 -6.35
C GLY A 73 7.79 -3.11 -5.68
N GLN A 74 7.43 -1.94 -5.19
CA GLN A 74 6.26 -1.70 -4.35
C GLN A 74 4.94 -2.20 -4.97
N THR A 75 4.78 -2.12 -6.30
CA THR A 75 3.55 -2.60 -6.95
C THR A 75 3.40 -4.12 -6.82
N ALA A 76 4.51 -4.85 -6.96
CA ALA A 76 4.55 -6.29 -6.79
C ALA A 76 4.17 -6.67 -5.34
N ALA A 77 4.73 -5.95 -4.36
CA ALA A 77 4.42 -6.16 -2.96
C ALA A 77 2.94 -5.90 -2.65
N PHE A 78 2.34 -4.82 -3.16
CA PHE A 78 0.90 -4.61 -3.02
C PHE A 78 0.07 -5.69 -3.71
N ALA A 79 0.46 -6.14 -4.91
CA ALA A 79 -0.24 -7.21 -5.62
C ALA A 79 -0.24 -8.51 -4.81
N ALA A 80 0.91 -8.89 -4.23
CA ALA A 80 1.02 -10.05 -3.35
C ALA A 80 0.14 -9.88 -2.10
N GLY A 81 0.21 -8.72 -1.44
CA GLY A 81 -0.61 -8.41 -0.28
C GLY A 81 -2.11 -8.50 -0.59
N PHE A 82 -2.57 -7.96 -1.72
CA PHE A 82 -3.99 -8.05 -2.13
C PHE A 82 -4.42 -9.49 -2.43
N ALA A 83 -3.55 -10.28 -3.06
CA ALA A 83 -3.83 -11.69 -3.35
C ALA A 83 -4.01 -12.51 -2.06
N HIS A 84 -3.17 -12.25 -1.05
CA HIS A 84 -3.18 -12.98 0.22
C HIS A 84 -4.12 -12.40 1.28
N ALA A 85 -4.64 -11.18 1.11
CA ALA A 85 -5.57 -10.56 2.04
C ALA A 85 -6.87 -11.38 2.17
N GLN A 86 -7.32 -11.62 3.40
CA GLN A 86 -8.56 -12.34 3.69
C GLN A 86 -9.70 -11.40 4.10
N GLY A 87 -9.37 -10.19 4.56
CA GLY A 87 -10.34 -9.20 5.00
C GLY A 87 -11.19 -8.62 3.87
N ALA A 88 -12.42 -8.26 4.18
CA ALA A 88 -13.31 -7.53 3.27
C ALA A 88 -12.82 -6.09 3.00
N LEU A 89 -12.07 -5.52 3.93
CA LEU A 89 -11.39 -4.23 3.79
C LEU A 89 -9.89 -4.44 3.75
N ILE A 90 -9.22 -3.74 2.83
CA ILE A 90 -7.76 -3.76 2.71
C ILE A 90 -7.24 -2.34 2.99
N VAL A 91 -6.40 -2.21 4.01
CA VAL A 91 -5.68 -0.98 4.34
C VAL A 91 -4.27 -1.10 3.78
N THR A 92 -3.80 -0.08 3.08
CA THR A 92 -2.39 0.01 2.64
C THR A 92 -1.64 1.07 3.44
N LEU A 93 -0.36 0.82 3.70
CA LEU A 93 0.51 1.71 4.47
C LEU A 93 1.95 1.51 4.02
N ASP A 94 2.78 2.57 4.02
CA ASP A 94 4.23 2.44 3.79
C ASP A 94 4.96 2.05 5.09
N GLY A 95 6.11 1.39 4.96
CA GLY A 95 6.91 0.90 6.08
C GLY A 95 7.78 1.96 6.78
N ASP A 96 7.83 3.19 6.28
CA ASP A 96 8.80 4.23 6.69
C ASP A 96 8.33 5.17 7.82
N LEU A 97 7.23 4.81 8.50
CA LEU A 97 6.63 5.56 9.62
C LEU A 97 6.15 6.99 9.28
N GLN A 98 6.14 7.39 8.00
CA GLN A 98 5.63 8.71 7.61
C GLN A 98 4.10 8.83 7.67
N ASN A 99 3.39 7.73 7.44
CA ASN A 99 1.95 7.65 7.67
C ASN A 99 1.66 7.32 9.13
N ASP A 100 0.66 7.95 9.70
CA ASP A 100 0.22 7.71 11.07
C ASP A 100 -0.84 6.62 11.12
N PRO A 101 -0.58 5.45 11.74
CA PRO A 101 -1.60 4.41 11.91
C PRO A 101 -2.85 4.88 12.66
N ALA A 102 -2.73 5.92 13.51
CA ALA A 102 -3.86 6.50 14.25
C ALA A 102 -4.95 7.12 13.35
N ASP A 103 -4.65 7.37 12.08
CA ASP A 103 -5.64 7.83 11.10
C ASP A 103 -6.50 6.69 10.52
N ILE A 104 -6.09 5.42 10.66
CA ILE A 104 -6.83 4.26 10.12
C ILE A 104 -8.30 4.24 10.53
N PRO A 105 -8.68 4.44 11.81
CA PRO A 105 -10.08 4.41 12.22
C PRO A 105 -10.96 5.40 11.43
N ARG A 106 -10.45 6.61 11.17
CA ARG A 106 -11.18 7.64 10.40
C ARG A 106 -11.44 7.23 8.95
N LEU A 107 -10.47 6.57 8.32
CA LEU A 107 -10.66 6.04 6.97
C LEU A 107 -11.66 4.87 6.98
N LEU A 108 -11.60 4.00 8.00
CA LEU A 108 -12.54 2.88 8.18
C LEU A 108 -14.00 3.35 8.39
N ASP A 109 -14.22 4.52 8.96
CA ASP A 109 -15.57 5.09 9.07
C ASP A 109 -16.09 5.56 7.72
N VAL A 110 -15.25 6.23 6.92
CA VAL A 110 -15.65 6.77 5.61
C VAL A 110 -15.88 5.66 4.57
N VAL A 111 -15.15 4.53 4.66
CA VAL A 111 -15.32 3.40 3.73
C VAL A 111 -16.69 2.70 3.87
N ARG A 112 -17.47 3.00 4.91
CA ARG A 112 -18.85 2.50 5.03
C ARG A 112 -19.73 2.96 3.87
N THR A 113 -19.52 4.18 3.38
CA THR A 113 -20.30 4.81 2.31
C THR A 113 -19.55 4.93 0.98
N HIS A 114 -18.26 4.58 0.94
CA HIS A 114 -17.40 4.65 -0.23
C HIS A 114 -16.72 3.29 -0.48
N ASP A 115 -16.18 3.12 -1.66
CA ASP A 115 -15.51 1.88 -2.05
C ASP A 115 -14.00 1.97 -1.88
N ILE A 116 -13.48 3.20 -1.96
CA ILE A 116 -12.09 3.55 -1.68
C ILE A 116 -12.03 4.85 -0.86
N VAL A 117 -11.13 4.88 0.11
CA VAL A 117 -10.81 6.08 0.88
C VAL A 117 -9.30 6.31 0.83
N CYS A 118 -8.89 7.49 0.38
CA CYS A 118 -7.49 7.90 0.25
C CYS A 118 -7.12 8.87 1.37
N GLY A 119 -5.94 8.70 1.94
CA GLY A 119 -5.36 9.71 2.80
C GLY A 119 -4.92 10.94 1.98
N TRP A 120 -5.19 12.13 2.49
CA TRP A 120 -4.71 13.41 1.96
C TRP A 120 -3.76 14.06 2.97
N ARG A 121 -2.45 14.06 2.64
CA ARG A 121 -1.42 14.72 3.44
C ARG A 121 -1.42 16.22 3.22
N ARG A 122 -2.45 16.90 3.75
CA ARG A 122 -2.64 18.35 3.53
C ARG A 122 -1.46 19.18 4.00
N HIS A 123 -0.82 18.78 5.10
CA HIS A 123 0.33 19.48 5.71
C HIS A 123 1.62 18.69 5.52
N ARG A 124 1.98 18.39 4.25
CA ARG A 124 3.22 17.66 3.95
C ARG A 124 4.44 18.45 4.40
N GLN A 125 5.34 17.76 5.10
CA GLN A 125 6.63 18.32 5.55
C GLN A 125 7.77 18.06 4.54
N ASP A 126 7.45 17.83 3.28
CA ASP A 126 8.41 17.60 2.21
C ASP A 126 8.93 18.91 1.61
N ALA A 127 10.11 18.88 0.95
CA ALA A 127 10.69 20.03 0.25
C ALA A 127 9.71 20.57 -0.81
N PHE A 128 9.28 21.82 -0.63
CA PHE A 128 8.19 22.44 -1.39
C PHE A 128 8.44 22.46 -2.92
N LEU A 129 9.61 22.93 -3.36
CA LEU A 129 9.89 23.12 -4.79
C LEU A 129 10.17 21.81 -5.54
N THR A 130 10.83 20.85 -4.91
CA THR A 130 11.30 19.63 -5.60
C THR A 130 10.30 18.48 -5.58
N ARG A 131 9.33 18.49 -4.65
CA ARG A 131 8.37 17.42 -4.48
C ARG A 131 6.91 17.85 -4.52
N HIS A 132 6.57 19.00 -3.93
CA HIS A 132 5.18 19.45 -3.86
C HIS A 132 4.68 19.91 -5.24
N VAL A 133 5.41 20.78 -5.94
CA VAL A 133 5.00 21.35 -7.26
C VAL A 133 4.85 20.25 -8.32
N PRO A 134 5.82 19.34 -8.53
CA PRO A 134 5.64 18.24 -9.47
C PRO A 134 4.49 17.30 -9.12
N SER A 135 4.21 17.09 -7.81
CA SER A 135 3.11 16.26 -7.34
C SER A 135 1.75 16.88 -7.66
N VAL A 136 1.60 18.20 -7.48
CA VAL A 136 0.34 18.91 -7.79
C VAL A 136 0.06 18.87 -9.30
N ALA A 137 1.06 19.12 -10.14
CA ALA A 137 0.93 19.04 -11.58
C ALA A 137 0.54 17.61 -12.05
N ALA A 138 1.18 16.59 -11.49
CA ALA A 138 0.88 15.20 -11.78
C ALA A 138 -0.55 14.82 -11.34
N ASN A 139 -1.00 15.26 -10.15
CA ASN A 139 -2.34 15.02 -9.66
C ASN A 139 -3.40 15.72 -10.52
N TRP A 140 -3.12 16.95 -10.97
CA TRP A 140 -4.00 17.69 -11.89
C TRP A 140 -4.14 16.97 -13.23
N LEU A 141 -3.02 16.57 -13.84
CA LEU A 141 -3.01 15.84 -15.11
C LEU A 141 -3.72 14.48 -14.97
N LEU A 142 -3.48 13.77 -13.88
CA LEU A 142 -4.17 12.52 -13.57
C LEU A 142 -5.68 12.75 -13.45
N GLY A 143 -6.10 13.86 -12.80
CA GLY A 143 -7.49 14.24 -12.71
C GLY A 143 -8.17 14.46 -14.06
N LEU A 144 -7.46 15.11 -15.02
CA LEU A 144 -7.96 15.31 -16.39
C LEU A 144 -8.14 13.99 -17.14
N VAL A 145 -7.21 13.04 -16.98
CA VAL A 145 -7.22 11.76 -17.69
C VAL A 145 -8.20 10.77 -17.07
N SER A 146 -8.31 10.75 -15.75
CA SER A 146 -9.12 9.78 -15.00
C SER A 146 -10.54 10.25 -14.69
N GLY A 147 -10.82 11.56 -14.83
CA GLY A 147 -12.11 12.13 -14.43
C GLY A 147 -12.33 12.29 -12.93
N ILE A 148 -11.35 11.89 -12.09
CA ILE A 148 -11.42 12.04 -10.63
C ILE A 148 -10.36 13.03 -10.16
N ARG A 149 -10.75 14.00 -9.34
CA ARG A 149 -9.85 14.97 -8.73
C ARG A 149 -9.53 14.56 -7.31
N LEU A 150 -8.30 14.08 -7.08
CA LEU A 150 -7.75 13.79 -5.77
C LEU A 150 -6.61 14.77 -5.49
N HIS A 151 -6.54 15.25 -4.26
CA HIS A 151 -5.48 16.17 -3.82
C HIS A 151 -4.13 15.43 -3.65
N ASP A 152 -4.16 14.14 -3.22
CA ASP A 152 -2.95 13.38 -2.95
C ASP A 152 -3.05 11.90 -3.40
N ASN A 153 -2.85 11.65 -4.68
CA ASN A 153 -2.77 10.28 -5.21
C ASN A 153 -1.57 9.49 -4.67
N GLY A 154 -0.52 10.19 -4.22
CA GLY A 154 0.73 9.59 -3.76
C GLY A 154 0.72 9.13 -2.31
N CYS A 155 -0.33 9.39 -1.53
CA CYS A 155 -0.44 8.87 -0.18
C CYS A 155 -0.63 7.35 -0.21
N SER A 156 0.17 6.60 0.54
CA SER A 156 0.05 5.13 0.62
C SER A 156 -1.01 4.68 1.61
N LEU A 157 -1.37 5.52 2.59
CA LEU A 157 -2.46 5.23 3.51
C LEU A 157 -3.80 5.33 2.77
N LYS A 158 -4.37 4.18 2.45
CA LYS A 158 -5.65 4.04 1.75
C LYS A 158 -6.42 2.86 2.32
N VAL A 159 -7.74 2.92 2.23
CA VAL A 159 -8.64 1.80 2.52
C VAL A 159 -9.42 1.46 1.26
N PHE A 160 -9.46 0.19 0.93
CA PHE A 160 -10.16 -0.37 -0.22
C PHE A 160 -11.15 -1.44 0.22
N ARG A 161 -12.29 -1.54 -0.43
CA ARG A 161 -13.03 -2.79 -0.42
C ARG A 161 -12.24 -3.85 -1.20
N ALA A 162 -12.06 -5.04 -0.63
CA ALA A 162 -11.30 -6.12 -1.26
C ALA A 162 -11.85 -6.46 -2.66
N ALA A 163 -13.16 -6.43 -2.84
CA ALA A 163 -13.83 -6.67 -4.11
C ALA A 163 -13.43 -5.69 -5.22
N VAL A 164 -12.91 -4.50 -4.87
CA VAL A 164 -12.47 -3.49 -5.84
C VAL A 164 -11.06 -3.74 -6.33
N VAL A 165 -10.12 -4.12 -5.44
CA VAL A 165 -8.71 -4.18 -5.81
C VAL A 165 -8.21 -5.59 -6.13
N LYS A 166 -8.80 -6.63 -5.56
CA LYS A 166 -8.39 -8.02 -5.83
C LYS A 166 -8.54 -8.46 -7.29
N PRO A 167 -9.58 -8.04 -8.03
CA PRO A 167 -9.70 -8.38 -9.45
C PRO A 167 -8.70 -7.66 -10.35
N LEU A 168 -8.07 -6.55 -9.86
CA LEU A 168 -7.17 -5.75 -10.68
C LEU A 168 -5.84 -6.44 -10.89
N LYS A 169 -5.43 -6.55 -12.13
CA LYS A 169 -4.11 -7.06 -12.51
C LYS A 169 -3.13 -5.92 -12.58
N LEU A 170 -2.26 -5.84 -11.58
CA LEU A 170 -1.35 -4.72 -11.44
C LEU A 170 -0.12 -4.90 -12.36
N ALA A 171 0.32 -3.81 -12.98
CA ALA A 171 1.60 -3.70 -13.66
C ALA A 171 2.51 -2.72 -12.88
N PRO A 172 3.85 -2.76 -13.06
CA PRO A 172 4.77 -1.88 -12.36
C PRO A 172 4.35 -0.40 -12.40
N GLY A 173 4.33 0.27 -11.25
CA GLY A 173 3.92 1.67 -11.10
C GLY A 173 2.43 1.90 -10.86
N MET A 174 1.55 0.93 -11.13
CA MET A 174 0.09 1.11 -11.10
C MET A 174 -0.51 1.32 -9.71
N HIS A 175 0.17 0.91 -8.64
CA HIS A 175 -0.32 1.08 -7.27
C HIS A 175 -0.72 2.53 -6.92
N ARG A 176 -0.09 3.53 -7.59
CA ARG A 176 -0.40 4.96 -7.42
C ARG A 176 -1.71 5.37 -8.04
N TYR A 177 -2.14 4.65 -9.06
CA TYR A 177 -3.32 5.00 -9.87
C TYR A 177 -4.55 4.16 -9.51
N LEU A 178 -4.46 3.29 -8.50
CA LEU A 178 -5.57 2.43 -8.06
C LEU A 178 -6.88 3.20 -7.81
N PRO A 179 -6.89 4.38 -7.14
CA PRO A 179 -8.13 5.13 -6.95
C PRO A 179 -8.72 5.62 -8.27
N ALA A 180 -7.85 6.07 -9.20
CA ALA A 180 -8.28 6.53 -10.51
C ALA A 180 -8.85 5.38 -11.37
N LEU A 181 -8.17 4.22 -11.35
CA LEU A 181 -8.64 3.00 -12.01
C LEU A 181 -10.01 2.58 -11.50
N ALA A 182 -10.15 2.50 -10.19
CA ALA A 182 -11.39 2.06 -9.57
C ALA A 182 -12.55 3.04 -9.79
N SER A 183 -12.28 4.35 -9.79
CA SER A 183 -13.30 5.36 -10.09
C SER A 183 -13.85 5.19 -11.51
N GLN A 184 -13.02 4.89 -12.50
CA GLN A 184 -13.49 4.64 -13.87
C GLN A 184 -14.31 3.33 -14.00
N LEU A 185 -14.18 2.41 -13.04
CA LEU A 185 -15.03 1.23 -12.92
C LEU A 185 -16.33 1.50 -12.13
N GLY A 186 -16.65 2.78 -11.88
CA GLY A 186 -17.87 3.19 -11.20
C GLY A 186 -17.79 3.17 -9.66
N ASN A 187 -16.60 2.93 -9.08
CA ASN A 187 -16.44 2.91 -7.62
C ASN A 187 -16.37 4.32 -7.04
N ARG A 188 -16.96 4.50 -5.87
CA ARG A 188 -16.98 5.78 -5.14
C ARG A 188 -15.69 5.96 -4.36
N VAL A 189 -15.00 7.08 -4.61
CA VAL A 189 -13.73 7.42 -3.98
C VAL A 189 -13.89 8.67 -3.11
N ALA A 190 -13.32 8.63 -1.90
CA ALA A 190 -13.25 9.77 -0.98
C ALA A 190 -11.81 10.05 -0.55
N GLU A 191 -11.58 11.24 -0.02
CA GLU A 191 -10.32 11.62 0.65
C GLU A 191 -10.58 12.02 2.09
N VAL A 192 -9.63 11.67 2.97
CA VAL A 192 -9.60 12.06 4.38
C VAL A 192 -8.25 12.71 4.66
N VAL A 193 -8.26 13.89 5.26
CA VAL A 193 -7.01 14.54 5.70
C VAL A 193 -6.33 13.66 6.73
N VAL A 194 -5.07 13.32 6.51
CA VAL A 194 -4.27 12.46 7.38
C VAL A 194 -3.02 13.18 7.85
N ASN A 195 -2.50 12.74 8.98
CA ASN A 195 -1.23 13.20 9.52
C ASN A 195 -0.08 12.71 8.64
N HIS A 196 0.97 13.53 8.51
CA HIS A 196 2.21 13.16 7.80
C HIS A 196 3.39 13.50 8.67
N ARG A 197 4.13 12.48 9.07
CA ARG A 197 5.29 12.61 9.95
C ARG A 197 6.58 12.78 9.14
N PRO A 198 7.61 13.46 9.67
CA PRO A 198 8.93 13.43 9.07
C PRO A 198 9.47 11.99 9.09
N ARG A 199 10.26 11.62 8.08
CA ARG A 199 10.91 10.32 8.03
C ARG A 199 11.86 10.16 9.23
N ARG A 200 11.75 9.05 9.94
CA ARG A 200 12.52 8.78 11.16
C ARG A 200 13.90 8.21 10.84
N SER A 201 14.00 7.29 9.91
CA SER A 201 15.24 6.60 9.50
C SER A 201 15.24 6.33 7.99
N GLY A 202 16.41 6.05 7.42
CA GLY A 202 16.59 5.69 6.02
C GLY A 202 16.77 6.88 5.07
N ARG A 203 17.21 6.58 3.83
CA ARG A 203 17.38 7.56 2.75
C ARG A 203 16.21 7.51 1.78
N SER A 204 15.81 8.68 1.26
CA SER A 204 14.82 8.72 0.18
C SER A 204 15.35 7.97 -1.04
N LYS A 205 14.75 6.85 -1.37
CA LYS A 205 15.08 6.02 -2.55
C LYS A 205 14.61 6.65 -3.87
N TYR A 206 14.15 7.94 -3.86
CA TYR A 206 13.47 8.56 -4.98
C TYR A 206 14.22 9.76 -5.54
N GLY A 207 14.65 9.66 -6.81
CA GLY A 207 15.32 10.74 -7.58
C GLY A 207 14.39 11.40 -8.61
N LEU A 208 14.89 12.45 -9.30
CA LEU A 208 14.20 13.22 -10.36
C LEU A 208 13.74 12.35 -11.55
N SER A 209 14.44 11.25 -11.85
CA SER A 209 14.07 10.28 -12.91
C SER A 209 12.66 9.73 -12.77
N ARG A 210 12.13 9.65 -11.53
CA ARG A 210 10.78 9.18 -11.23
C ARG A 210 9.69 10.13 -11.73
N THR A 211 9.94 11.44 -11.75
CA THR A 211 8.96 12.43 -12.24
C THR A 211 8.66 12.22 -13.73
N ILE A 212 9.69 11.94 -14.52
CA ILE A 212 9.56 11.63 -15.97
C ILE A 212 8.78 10.32 -16.14
N GLY A 213 9.07 9.31 -15.33
CA GLY A 213 8.32 8.04 -15.33
C GLY A 213 6.83 8.23 -15.03
N VAL A 214 6.50 9.03 -14.01
CA VAL A 214 5.10 9.35 -13.65
C VAL A 214 4.36 10.05 -14.81
N LEU A 215 4.97 11.02 -15.47
CA LEU A 215 4.36 11.70 -16.62
C LEU A 215 4.10 10.75 -17.79
N ARG A 216 5.06 9.88 -18.10
CA ARG A 216 4.88 8.84 -19.14
C ARG A 216 3.76 7.87 -18.79
N ASP A 217 3.68 7.44 -17.52
CA ASP A 217 2.65 6.53 -17.04
C ASP A 217 1.25 7.16 -17.10
N ILE A 218 1.13 8.48 -16.80
CA ILE A 218 -0.14 9.20 -16.92
C ILE A 218 -0.60 9.29 -18.37
N ILE A 219 0.29 9.55 -19.30
CA ILE A 219 -0.02 9.55 -20.74
C ILE A 219 -0.46 8.15 -21.20
N GLY A 220 0.22 7.11 -20.71
CA GLY A 220 -0.11 5.70 -20.96
C GLY A 220 -1.28 5.15 -20.13
N LEU A 221 -1.89 5.95 -19.24
CA LEU A 221 -2.83 5.48 -18.22
C LEU A 221 -4.02 4.71 -18.81
N ARG A 222 -4.59 5.17 -19.93
CA ARG A 222 -5.68 4.46 -20.61
C ARG A 222 -5.28 3.05 -21.05
N GLY A 223 -4.06 2.86 -21.51
CA GLY A 223 -3.51 1.55 -21.86
C GLY A 223 -3.26 0.68 -20.63
N LEU A 224 -2.71 1.26 -19.56
CA LEU A 224 -2.51 0.58 -18.28
C LEU A 224 -3.85 0.14 -17.69
N MET A 225 -4.87 0.97 -17.79
CA MET A 225 -6.22 0.67 -17.30
C MET A 225 -6.86 -0.50 -18.03
N ARG A 226 -6.77 -0.54 -19.36
CA ARG A 226 -7.25 -1.69 -20.15
C ARG A 226 -6.56 -2.98 -19.71
N ARG A 227 -5.24 -2.95 -19.48
CA ARG A 227 -4.49 -4.11 -19.00
C ARG A 227 -4.90 -4.56 -17.60
N ALA A 228 -5.21 -3.63 -16.69
CA ALA A 228 -5.60 -3.95 -15.32
C ALA A 228 -6.88 -4.78 -15.22
N ILE A 229 -7.78 -4.63 -16.17
CA ILE A 229 -9.08 -5.32 -16.22
C ILE A 229 -9.11 -6.44 -17.27
N ASP A 230 -8.10 -6.55 -18.12
CA ASP A 230 -8.02 -7.58 -19.16
C ASP A 230 -7.77 -8.96 -18.55
N PRO A 231 -8.69 -9.94 -18.71
CA PRO A 231 -8.49 -11.31 -18.23
C PRO A 231 -7.23 -11.97 -18.77
N ALA A 232 -6.80 -11.61 -19.98
CA ALA A 232 -5.61 -12.15 -20.63
C ALA A 232 -4.30 -11.63 -20.05
N THR A 233 -4.32 -10.57 -19.21
CA THR A 233 -3.10 -10.05 -18.56
C THR A 233 -2.59 -11.05 -17.53
N ASP A 234 -1.40 -11.59 -17.76
CA ASP A 234 -0.73 -12.48 -16.82
C ASP A 234 -0.02 -11.68 -15.71
N ALA A 235 -0.61 -11.67 -14.53
CA ALA A 235 -0.03 -11.06 -13.34
C ALA A 235 0.88 -12.01 -12.54
N SER A 236 0.93 -13.30 -12.89
CA SER A 236 1.71 -14.32 -12.16
C SER A 236 3.23 -14.09 -12.20
N ARG A 237 3.69 -13.30 -13.20
CA ARG A 237 5.11 -12.98 -13.39
C ARG A 237 5.57 -11.71 -12.66
N LEU A 238 4.68 -11.08 -11.89
CA LEU A 238 5.00 -9.80 -11.26
C LEU A 238 6.03 -9.96 -10.12
N TYR A 239 6.01 -11.10 -9.45
CA TYR A 239 6.93 -11.43 -8.34
C TYR A 239 7.08 -12.94 -8.16
N THR A 240 8.13 -13.33 -7.44
CA THR A 240 8.35 -14.71 -6.99
C THR A 240 8.46 -14.70 -5.47
N VAL A 241 7.63 -15.52 -4.82
CA VAL A 241 7.63 -15.69 -3.36
C VAL A 241 8.68 -16.72 -2.99
N LYS A 242 9.58 -16.37 -2.08
CA LYS A 242 10.58 -17.28 -1.50
C LYS A 242 9.97 -18.13 -0.39
N GLN A 243 9.22 -17.48 0.50
CA GLN A 243 8.50 -18.16 1.60
C GLN A 243 7.39 -17.30 2.17
N ILE A 244 6.45 -17.93 2.88
CA ILE A 244 5.37 -17.30 3.61
C ILE A 244 5.41 -17.82 5.05
N LEU A 245 5.39 -16.90 6.02
CA LEU A 245 5.30 -17.21 7.44
C LEU A 245 3.90 -16.84 7.94
N GLU A 246 3.20 -17.84 8.46
CA GLU A 246 1.83 -17.70 9.00
C GLU A 246 1.74 -18.34 10.39
N ALA A 247 0.79 -17.88 11.19
CA ALA A 247 0.54 -18.47 12.50
C ALA A 247 0.14 -19.96 12.33
N GLY A 248 0.91 -20.85 12.94
CA GLY A 248 0.63 -22.30 12.94
C GLY A 248 1.37 -23.12 11.87
N ALA A 249 2.16 -22.52 10.97
CA ALA A 249 2.90 -23.25 9.93
C ALA A 249 4.12 -24.04 10.45
N GLU A 250 4.58 -23.82 11.67
CA GLU A 250 5.75 -24.52 12.26
C GLU A 250 5.45 -25.86 12.94
N ARG A 251 4.26 -26.45 12.77
CA ARG A 251 3.92 -27.75 13.40
C ARG A 251 3.98 -28.96 12.46
N CYS A 252 4.62 -28.83 11.31
CA CYS A 252 4.87 -29.98 10.43
C CYS A 252 6.33 -30.02 9.97
N ARG A 253 7.22 -30.48 10.87
CA ARG A 253 8.45 -31.21 10.51
C ARG A 253 8.78 -32.20 11.63
#